data_0be3511d5f03b15da57aaf7667145507
#
_entry.id   0be3511d5f03b15da57aaf7667145507
#
_cell.length_a   1.000
_cell.length_b   1.000
_cell.length_c   1.000
_cell.angle_alpha   90.00
_cell.angle_beta   90.00
_cell.angle_gamma   90.00
#
_symmetry.space_group_name_H-M   'P 1'
#
loop_
_entity.id
_entity.type
_entity.pdbx_description
1 polymer ?
#
loop_
_entity_poly.entity_id
_entity_poly.type
_entity_poly.pdbx_seq_one_letter_code
_entity_poly.pdbx_strand_id
1 'polypeptide(L)' 'MIIATASNARLVKAISSHIVEGLKGFDVMPKVEGYNQSDWVLIDAGDLIVNILRPEVREFYKIEKII' A
#
# COMPACT_ATOMS: atom_id res chain seq x y z
N MET A 1 7.98 7.42 4.38
CA MET A 1 7.40 6.38 3.53
C MET A 1 7.42 5.04 4.24
N ILE A 2 6.36 4.27 4.10
CA ILE A 2 6.23 2.95 4.71
C ILE A 2 6.12 1.92 3.60
N ILE A 3 6.84 0.82 3.74
CA ILE A 3 6.78 -0.29 2.79
C ILE A 3 6.40 -1.54 3.58
N ALA A 4 5.30 -2.17 3.20
CA ALA A 4 4.81 -3.39 3.83
C ALA A 4 4.64 -4.47 2.78
N THR A 5 4.71 -5.73 3.21
CA THR A 5 4.57 -6.87 2.34
C THR A 5 3.41 -7.75 2.80
N ALA A 6 2.65 -8.27 1.84
CA ALA A 6 1.58 -9.22 2.13
C ALA A 6 1.73 -10.40 1.17
N SER A 7 1.45 -11.61 1.66
CA SER A 7 1.77 -12.84 0.95
C SER A 7 0.92 -13.11 -0.29
N ASN A 8 -0.25 -12.49 -0.41
CA ASN A 8 -1.11 -12.69 -1.57
C ASN A 8 -1.97 -11.45 -1.82
N ALA A 9 -2.62 -11.42 -2.99
CA ALA A 9 -3.42 -10.27 -3.41
C ALA A 9 -4.58 -9.99 -2.46
N ARG A 10 -5.21 -11.03 -1.94
CA ARG A 10 -6.32 -10.88 -1.00
C ARG A 10 -5.87 -10.15 0.26
N LEU A 11 -4.70 -10.51 0.78
CA LEU A 11 -4.16 -9.89 1.98
C LEU A 11 -3.71 -8.45 1.70
N VAL A 12 -3.16 -8.19 0.52
CA VAL A 12 -2.81 -6.82 0.10
C VAL A 12 -4.05 -5.94 0.15
N LYS A 13 -5.17 -6.41 -0.42
CA LYS A 13 -6.43 -5.66 -0.39
C LYS A 13 -6.94 -5.46 1.04
N ALA A 14 -6.89 -6.50 1.86
CA ALA A 14 -7.38 -6.42 3.23
C ALA A 14 -6.61 -5.39 4.04
N ILE A 15 -5.29 -5.40 3.95
CA ILE A 15 -4.43 -4.46 4.66
C ILE A 15 -4.67 -3.04 4.14
N SER A 16 -4.75 -2.88 2.82
CA SER A 16 -4.99 -1.57 2.20
C SER A 16 -6.31 -0.97 2.67
N SER A 17 -7.38 -1.77 2.65
CA SER A 17 -8.69 -1.31 3.11
C SER A 17 -8.69 -0.92 4.57
N HIS A 18 -8.00 -1.69 5.40
CA HIS A 18 -7.90 -1.42 6.82
C HIS A 18 -7.19 -0.08 7.10
N ILE A 19 -6.11 0.17 6.37
CA ILE A 19 -5.35 1.42 6.49
C ILE A 19 -6.21 2.60 6.04
N VAL A 20 -6.89 2.48 4.90
CA VAL A 20 -7.75 3.55 4.39
C VAL A 20 -8.86 3.88 5.38
N GLU A 21 -9.51 2.87 5.96
CA GLU A 21 -10.55 3.10 6.95
C GLU A 21 -10.01 3.79 8.20
N GLY A 22 -8.82 3.39 8.64
CA GLY A 22 -8.17 4.04 9.78
C GLY A 22 -7.88 5.51 9.51
N LEU A 23 -7.40 5.84 8.31
CA LEU A 23 -7.12 7.22 7.92
C LEU A 23 -8.39 8.06 7.86
N LYS A 24 -9.47 7.49 7.34
CA LYS A 24 -10.76 8.19 7.29
C LYS A 24 -11.27 8.52 8.69
N GLY A 25 -10.97 7.68 9.65
CA GLY A 25 -11.32 7.93 11.06
C GLY A 25 -10.64 9.17 11.64
N PHE A 26 -9.54 9.61 11.03
CA PHE A 26 -8.82 10.83 11.40
C PHE A 26 -9.07 11.97 10.42
N ASP A 27 -10.14 11.89 9.63
CA ASP A 27 -10.49 12.89 8.61
C ASP A 27 -9.43 13.04 7.51
N VAL A 28 -8.69 11.98 7.23
CA VAL A 28 -7.72 11.96 6.15
C VAL A 28 -8.32 11.23 4.96
N MET A 29 -8.30 11.88 3.78
CA MET A 29 -8.82 11.29 2.54
C MET A 29 -7.64 10.91 1.65
N PRO A 30 -7.15 9.67 1.75
CA PRO A 30 -5.99 9.26 0.98
C PRO A 30 -6.33 9.01 -0.48
N LYS A 31 -5.30 9.15 -1.34
CA LYS A 31 -5.38 8.69 -2.73
C LYS A 31 -4.85 7.27 -2.76
N VAL A 32 -5.58 6.38 -3.43
CA VAL A 32 -5.20 4.96 -3.50
C VAL A 32 -5.02 4.58 -4.96
N GLU A 33 -3.89 3.98 -5.29
CA GLU A 33 -3.58 3.50 -6.63
C GLU A 33 -3.21 2.02 -6.58
N GLY A 34 -3.58 1.28 -7.63
CA GLY A 34 -3.23 -0.12 -7.78
C GLY A 34 -4.10 -1.09 -7.01
N TYR A 35 -5.14 -0.63 -6.35
CA TYR A 35 -5.97 -1.48 -5.49
C TYR A 35 -6.57 -2.67 -6.24
N ASN A 36 -7.08 -2.44 -7.45
CA ASN A 36 -7.76 -3.50 -8.21
C ASN A 36 -6.81 -4.60 -8.66
N GLN A 37 -5.57 -4.25 -8.95
CA GLN A 37 -4.55 -5.22 -9.38
C GLN A 37 -3.96 -5.98 -8.19
N SER A 38 -3.86 -5.31 -7.04
CA SER A 38 -3.46 -5.91 -5.77
C SER A 38 -2.03 -6.47 -5.73
N ASP A 39 -1.20 -6.14 -6.70
CA ASP A 39 0.21 -6.50 -6.67
C ASP A 39 1.04 -5.48 -5.93
N TRP A 40 0.67 -4.22 -6.09
CA TRP A 40 1.34 -3.09 -5.47
C TRP A 40 0.32 -1.99 -5.27
N VAL A 41 -0.07 -1.75 -4.03
CA VAL A 41 -1.03 -0.69 -3.68
C VAL A 41 -0.28 0.46 -3.05
N LEU A 42 -0.50 1.65 -3.60
CA LEU A 42 0.06 2.89 -3.05
C LEU A 42 -1.06 3.67 -2.39
N ILE A 43 -0.85 4.03 -1.12
CA ILE A 43 -1.78 4.88 -0.37
C ILE A 43 -1.06 6.18 -0.04
N ASP A 44 -1.51 7.27 -0.64
CA ASP A 44 -0.92 8.59 -0.46
C ASP A 44 -1.82 9.42 0.45
N ALA A 45 -1.37 9.65 1.65
CA ALA A 45 -2.09 10.43 2.66
C ALA A 45 -1.53 11.86 2.83
N GLY A 46 -0.77 12.33 1.84
CA GLY A 46 -0.15 13.65 1.91
C GLY A 46 1.22 13.59 2.55
N ASP A 47 1.28 13.67 3.86
CA ASP A 47 2.53 13.61 4.60
C ASP A 47 3.08 12.20 4.72
N LEU A 48 2.24 11.19 4.47
CA LEU A 48 2.59 9.79 4.63
C LEU A 48 2.26 9.03 3.37
N ILE A 49 3.20 8.22 2.90
CA ILE A 49 2.98 7.33 1.77
C ILE A 49 3.20 5.90 2.23
N VAL A 50 2.22 5.05 1.98
CA VAL A 50 2.28 3.63 2.35
C VAL A 50 2.25 2.80 1.08
N ASN A 51 3.21 1.88 0.95
CA ASN A 51 3.27 0.93 -0.15
C ASN A 51 3.04 -0.48 0.39
N ILE A 52 2.09 -1.19 -0.20
CA ILE A 52 1.79 -2.57 0.20
C ILE A 52 1.97 -3.43 -1.04
N LEU A 53 2.92 -4.37 -0.98
CA LEU A 53 3.32 -5.15 -2.13
C LEU A 53 3.37 -6.64 -1.78
N ARG A 54 3.19 -7.49 -2.81
CA ARG A 54 3.54 -8.89 -2.65
C ARG A 54 5.06 -9.02 -2.67
N PRO A 55 5.63 -10.03 -2.00
CA PRO A 55 7.09 -10.17 -1.88
C PRO A 55 7.82 -10.19 -3.23
N GLU A 56 7.27 -10.90 -4.21
CA GLU A 56 7.90 -11.01 -5.53
C GLU A 56 7.92 -9.67 -6.27
N VAL A 57 6.90 -8.82 -6.08
CA VAL A 57 6.85 -7.49 -6.68
C VAL A 57 7.88 -6.58 -6.04
N ARG A 58 7.97 -6.63 -4.72
CA ARG A 58 8.96 -5.85 -3.98
C ARG A 58 10.38 -6.20 -4.40
N GLU A 59 10.65 -7.49 -4.53
CA GLU A 59 11.99 -7.96 -4.97
C GLU A 59 12.27 -7.59 -6.41
N PHE A 60 11.28 -7.73 -7.29
CA PHE A 60 11.44 -7.43 -8.72
C PHE A 60 11.80 -5.97 -8.95
N TYR A 61 11.07 -5.06 -8.31
CA TYR A 61 11.30 -3.63 -8.51
C TYR A 61 12.33 -3.03 -7.58
N LYS A 62 12.76 -3.78 -6.56
CA LYS A 62 13.72 -3.31 -5.56
C LYS A 62 13.35 -1.94 -5.03
N ILE A 63 12.13 -1.86 -4.55
CA ILE A 63 11.50 -0.59 -4.19
C ILE A 63 12.32 0.22 -3.17
N GLU A 64 13.03 -0.45 -2.27
CA GLU A 64 13.87 0.21 -1.27
C GLU A 64 15.01 1.00 -1.91
N LYS A 65 15.43 0.62 -3.10
CA LYS A 65 16.53 1.29 -3.80
C LYS A 65 16.05 2.45 -4.65
N ILE A 66 14.74 2.49 -4.95
CA ILE A 66 14.15 3.56 -5.75
C ILE A 66 13.90 4.80 -4.89
N ILE A 67 13.65 4.57 -3.64
CA ILE A 67 13.28 5.64 -2.70
C ILE A 67 14.55 6.37 -2.18
#